data_e21a401835dffa0297ee4f1bded120a1
#
_entry.id   e21a401835dffa0297ee4f1bded120a1
#
_cell.length_a   1.000
_cell.length_b   1.000
_cell.length_c   1.000
_cell.angle_alpha   90.00
_cell.angle_beta   90.00
_cell.angle_gamma   90.00
#
_symmetry.space_group_name_H-M   'P 1'
#
loop_
_entity.id
_entity.type
_entity.pdbx_description
1 polymer ?
#
loop_
_entity_poly.entity_id
_entity_poly.type
_entity_poly.pdbx_seq_one_letter_code
_entity_poly.pdbx_strand_id
1 'polypeptide(L)'
;MLFRSTMVYGSTLLSTIDGLALELVSSGVEPIKNSEGKIAYSLSALATPVGKALRAGVRQTVPKSAEMMDYLQMITRRHKEQCMHWITPVGVPVVNWSEGHVVKKVLLRSMGVESILLRYNNGQYDVRSASNGIVPNFVHSLDSAHLCMTINDCDAQILPIHDSFATHPCDVQKMHESLRKTFADLYSHYSVQDFLSYNNIDTEEYPVPEQGNLDIQVVNSAPYMFC
;
A
#
# COMPACT_ATOMS: atom_id res chain seq x y z
N MET A 1 -9.78 -4.93 12.30
CA MET A 1 -8.45 -5.38 11.91
C MET A 1 -8.03 -4.88 10.52
N LEU A 2 -8.93 -4.82 9.53
CA LEU A 2 -8.66 -4.36 8.15
C LEU A 2 -8.02 -2.96 8.01
N PHE A 3 -8.41 -1.98 8.84
CA PHE A 3 -7.94 -0.60 8.69
C PHE A 3 -6.46 -0.37 9.05
N ARG A 4 -5.84 -1.21 9.86
CA ARG A 4 -4.41 -1.08 10.19
C ARG A 4 -3.52 -1.48 9.02
N SER A 5 -3.87 -2.55 8.32
CA SER A 5 -3.11 -3.05 7.17
C SER A 5 -3.22 -2.14 5.96
N THR A 6 -4.44 -1.69 5.61
CA THR A 6 -4.66 -0.89 4.39
C THR A 6 -3.98 0.48 4.42
N MET A 7 -3.76 1.08 5.59
CA MET A 7 -3.05 2.36 5.67
C MET A 7 -1.56 2.22 5.33
N VAL A 8 -0.91 1.17 5.80
CA VAL A 8 0.51 0.88 5.47
C VAL A 8 0.69 0.69 3.97
N TYR A 9 -0.32 0.15 3.28
CA TYR A 9 -0.36 0.03 1.81
C TYR A 9 -0.84 1.30 1.09
N GLY A 10 -0.78 2.47 1.72
CA GLY A 10 -1.01 3.76 1.05
C GLY A 10 -2.46 4.17 0.87
N SER A 11 -3.43 3.59 1.61
CA SER A 11 -4.82 4.03 1.52
C SER A 11 -4.96 5.52 1.84
N THR A 12 -5.73 6.22 1.01
CA THR A 12 -5.98 7.66 1.20
C THR A 12 -7.03 7.89 2.29
N LEU A 13 -7.05 9.10 2.86
CA LEU A 13 -8.12 9.49 3.80
C LEU A 13 -9.50 9.34 3.16
N LEU A 14 -9.61 9.68 1.87
CA LEU A 14 -10.88 9.58 1.14
C LEU A 14 -11.35 8.11 1.06
N SER A 15 -10.46 7.19 0.67
CA SER A 15 -10.83 5.77 0.61
C SER A 15 -11.19 5.19 1.98
N THR A 16 -10.57 5.70 3.06
CA THR A 16 -10.95 5.33 4.44
C THR A 16 -12.35 5.82 4.78
N ILE A 17 -12.68 7.07 4.42
CA ILE A 17 -14.02 7.65 4.64
C ILE A 17 -15.08 6.91 3.83
N ASP A 18 -14.79 6.58 2.57
CA ASP A 18 -15.71 5.85 1.70
C ASP A 18 -15.97 4.44 2.23
N GLY A 19 -14.94 3.73 2.67
CA GLY A 19 -15.07 2.42 3.30
C GLY A 19 -15.90 2.47 4.60
N LEU A 20 -15.68 3.47 5.44
CA LEU A 20 -16.50 3.69 6.64
C LEU A 20 -17.95 4.04 6.30
N ALA A 21 -18.18 4.86 5.26
CA ALA A 21 -19.53 5.19 4.83
C ALA A 21 -20.30 3.95 4.32
N LEU A 22 -19.61 3.06 3.59
CA LEU A 22 -20.18 1.78 3.15
C LEU A 22 -20.50 0.87 4.34
N GLU A 23 -19.65 0.82 5.35
CA GLU A 23 -19.89 0.05 6.58
C GLU A 23 -21.10 0.60 7.36
N LEU A 24 -21.26 1.91 7.42
CA LEU A 24 -22.45 2.53 8.01
C LEU A 24 -23.73 2.15 7.25
N VAL A 25 -23.68 2.10 5.91
CA VAL A 25 -24.80 1.60 5.09
C VAL A 25 -25.14 0.15 5.42
N SER A 26 -24.13 -0.72 5.44
CA SER A 26 -24.33 -2.16 5.71
C SER A 26 -24.86 -2.41 7.12
N SER A 27 -24.52 -1.53 8.07
CA SER A 27 -25.01 -1.56 9.46
C SER A 27 -26.40 -0.92 9.62
N GLY A 28 -27.05 -0.49 8.54
CA GLY A 28 -28.40 0.09 8.57
C GLY A 28 -28.46 1.53 9.09
N VAL A 29 -27.34 2.24 9.16
CA VAL A 29 -27.31 3.65 9.55
C VAL A 29 -27.83 4.51 8.40
N GLU A 30 -28.81 5.35 8.69
CA GLU A 30 -29.35 6.31 7.71
C GLU A 30 -28.71 7.69 7.82
N PRO A 31 -28.67 8.47 6.72
CA PRO A 31 -28.26 9.87 6.77
C PRO A 31 -29.17 10.68 7.70
N ILE A 32 -28.58 11.62 8.43
CA ILE A 32 -29.34 12.50 9.33
C ILE A 32 -30.11 13.52 8.47
N LYS A 33 -31.41 13.59 8.68
CA LYS A 33 -32.33 14.54 8.03
C LYS A 33 -32.68 15.69 8.97
N ASN A 34 -32.91 16.86 8.41
CA ASN A 34 -33.39 18.02 9.13
C ASN A 34 -34.93 17.94 9.34
N SER A 35 -35.49 18.96 10.00
CA SER A 35 -36.95 19.06 10.25
C SER A 35 -37.81 19.12 8.96
N GLU A 36 -37.21 19.47 7.83
CA GLU A 36 -37.86 19.50 6.53
C GLU A 36 -37.71 18.18 5.73
N GLY A 37 -37.09 17.13 6.33
CA GLY A 37 -36.83 15.85 5.67
C GLY A 37 -35.65 15.84 4.69
N LYS A 38 -34.91 16.96 4.56
CA LYS A 38 -33.72 17.02 3.70
C LYS A 38 -32.50 16.48 4.45
N ILE A 39 -31.56 15.85 3.72
CA ILE A 39 -30.32 15.34 4.28
C ILE A 39 -29.49 16.50 4.87
N ALA A 40 -29.34 16.53 6.18
CA ALA A 40 -28.49 17.48 6.89
C ALA A 40 -27.02 16.99 6.92
N TYR A 41 -26.82 15.68 7.18
CA TYR A 41 -25.50 15.05 7.16
C TYR A 41 -25.55 13.74 6.38
N SER A 42 -24.74 13.66 5.32
CA SER A 42 -24.53 12.42 4.57
C SER A 42 -23.72 11.41 5.38
N LEU A 43 -23.75 10.14 5.00
CA LEU A 43 -22.94 9.10 5.67
C LEU A 43 -21.43 9.38 5.55
N SER A 44 -20.97 9.93 4.43
CA SER A 44 -19.57 10.36 4.28
C SER A 44 -19.21 11.51 5.22
N ALA A 45 -20.14 12.42 5.50
CA ALA A 45 -19.95 13.49 6.48
C ALA A 45 -19.84 12.95 7.91
N LEU A 46 -20.63 11.93 8.25
CA LEU A 46 -20.55 11.23 9.54
C LEU A 46 -19.26 10.39 9.65
N ALA A 47 -18.84 9.75 8.59
CA ALA A 47 -17.62 8.95 8.55
C ALA A 47 -16.32 9.79 8.62
N THR A 48 -16.38 11.06 8.18
CA THR A 48 -15.19 11.92 8.09
C THR A 48 -14.42 12.10 9.41
N PRO A 49 -15.02 12.48 10.54
CA PRO A 49 -14.30 12.64 11.79
C PRO A 49 -13.72 11.33 12.29
N VAL A 50 -14.42 10.22 12.12
CA VAL A 50 -13.96 8.87 12.48
C VAL A 50 -12.75 8.48 11.63
N GLY A 51 -12.81 8.67 10.31
CA GLY A 51 -11.71 8.38 9.39
C GLY A 51 -10.45 9.20 9.72
N LYS A 52 -10.61 10.48 10.07
CA LYS A 52 -9.49 11.33 10.51
C LYS A 52 -8.87 10.83 11.81
N ALA A 53 -9.70 10.47 12.80
CA ALA A 53 -9.24 9.98 14.10
C ALA A 53 -8.51 8.62 13.96
N LEU A 54 -9.07 7.70 13.18
CA LEU A 54 -8.44 6.41 12.88
C LEU A 54 -7.06 6.59 12.22
N ARG A 55 -6.97 7.46 11.20
CA ARG A 55 -5.71 7.74 10.51
C ARG A 55 -4.67 8.34 11.46
N ALA A 56 -5.07 9.28 12.31
CA ALA A 56 -4.18 9.86 13.32
C ALA A 56 -3.70 8.80 14.32
N GLY A 57 -4.59 7.94 14.80
CA GLY A 57 -4.24 6.85 15.73
C GLY A 57 -3.26 5.85 15.10
N VAL A 58 -3.46 5.45 13.84
CA VAL A 58 -2.52 4.55 13.15
C VAL A 58 -1.15 5.21 13.00
N ARG A 59 -1.09 6.50 12.61
CA ARG A 59 0.20 7.24 12.50
C ARG A 59 0.92 7.34 13.86
N GLN A 60 0.20 7.44 14.97
CA GLN A 60 0.80 7.43 16.30
C GLN A 60 1.28 6.03 16.72
N THR A 61 0.61 4.98 16.27
CA THR A 61 0.98 3.59 16.59
C THR A 61 2.21 3.12 15.83
N VAL A 62 2.35 3.54 14.56
CA VAL A 62 3.46 3.14 13.67
C VAL A 62 4.12 4.36 13.02
N PRO A 63 4.75 5.24 13.83
CA PRO A 63 5.25 6.53 13.34
C PRO A 63 6.33 6.38 12.28
N LYS A 64 7.27 5.43 12.43
CA LYS A 64 8.36 5.22 11.48
C LYS A 64 7.88 4.75 10.10
N SER A 65 6.88 3.88 10.07
CA SER A 65 6.23 3.50 8.79
C SER A 65 5.53 4.69 8.14
N ALA A 66 4.87 5.54 8.93
CA ALA A 66 4.21 6.74 8.41
C ALA A 66 5.21 7.76 7.85
N GLU A 67 6.35 7.97 8.53
CA GLU A 67 7.46 8.81 8.05
C GLU A 67 8.01 8.29 6.73
N MET A 68 8.25 6.98 6.63
CA MET A 68 8.74 6.36 5.40
C MET A 68 7.77 6.48 4.23
N MET A 69 6.47 6.30 4.48
CA MET A 69 5.42 6.52 3.46
C MET A 69 5.46 7.95 2.92
N ASP A 70 5.49 8.95 3.82
CA ASP A 70 5.54 10.36 3.46
C ASP A 70 6.83 10.68 2.68
N TYR A 71 7.94 10.08 3.08
CA TYR A 71 9.24 10.22 2.43
C TYR A 71 9.22 9.69 0.99
N LEU A 72 8.81 8.45 0.76
CA LEU A 72 8.72 7.86 -0.59
C LEU A 72 7.80 8.68 -1.51
N GLN A 73 6.66 9.14 -0.98
CA GLN A 73 5.75 9.99 -1.73
C GLN A 73 6.36 11.36 -2.05
N MET A 74 7.09 11.95 -1.11
CA MET A 74 7.78 13.23 -1.28
C MET A 74 8.86 13.10 -2.35
N ILE A 75 9.72 12.10 -2.30
CA ILE A 75 10.75 11.82 -3.30
C ILE A 75 10.14 11.70 -4.70
N THR A 76 9.08 10.89 -4.86
CA THR A 76 8.41 10.73 -6.16
C THR A 76 7.86 12.06 -6.71
N ARG A 77 7.32 12.93 -5.84
CA ARG A 77 6.81 14.25 -6.26
C ARG A 77 7.91 15.24 -6.60
N ARG A 78 9.06 15.14 -5.97
CA ARG A 78 10.23 16.02 -6.23
C ARG A 78 10.90 15.67 -7.56
N HIS A 79 11.00 14.39 -7.87
CA HIS A 79 11.60 13.87 -9.11
C HIS A 79 10.53 13.57 -10.17
N LYS A 80 9.66 14.53 -10.43
CA LYS A 80 8.48 14.40 -11.30
C LYS A 80 8.79 14.11 -12.77
N GLU A 81 10.03 14.32 -13.22
CA GLU A 81 10.46 14.12 -14.61
C GLU A 81 10.94 12.70 -14.89
N GLN A 82 11.14 11.91 -13.85
CA GLN A 82 11.56 10.52 -13.97
C GLN A 82 10.60 9.57 -13.26
N CYS A 83 10.44 8.39 -13.86
CA CYS A 83 9.70 7.29 -13.26
C CYS A 83 10.60 6.58 -12.24
N MET A 84 10.11 6.40 -11.00
CA MET A 84 10.86 5.67 -9.99
C MET A 84 10.97 4.20 -10.36
N HIS A 85 12.15 3.61 -10.18
CA HIS A 85 12.43 2.21 -10.45
C HIS A 85 13.40 1.65 -9.40
N TRP A 86 13.40 0.33 -9.24
CA TRP A 86 14.33 -0.37 -8.35
C TRP A 86 14.46 -1.84 -8.76
N ILE A 87 15.43 -2.50 -8.19
CA ILE A 87 15.62 -3.95 -8.31
C ILE A 87 15.30 -4.57 -6.95
N THR A 88 14.49 -5.59 -6.92
CA THR A 88 14.17 -6.33 -5.70
C THR A 88 15.36 -7.18 -5.24
N PRO A 89 15.40 -7.63 -3.96
CA PRO A 89 16.46 -8.52 -3.47
C PRO A 89 16.66 -9.80 -4.26
N VAL A 90 15.65 -10.26 -5.00
CA VAL A 90 15.71 -11.43 -5.88
C VAL A 90 16.03 -11.10 -7.34
N GLY A 91 16.40 -9.84 -7.63
CA GLY A 91 16.85 -9.40 -8.95
C GLY A 91 15.72 -9.02 -9.91
N VAL A 92 14.47 -8.92 -9.47
CA VAL A 92 13.34 -8.51 -10.34
C VAL A 92 13.30 -6.98 -10.46
N PRO A 93 13.36 -6.42 -11.68
CA PRO A 93 13.22 -4.99 -11.89
C PRO A 93 11.75 -4.55 -11.72
N VAL A 94 11.54 -3.45 -11.00
CA VAL A 94 10.23 -2.84 -10.78
C VAL A 94 10.24 -1.41 -11.29
N VAL A 95 9.17 -0.99 -11.95
CA VAL A 95 8.99 0.36 -12.46
C VAL A 95 7.66 0.90 -11.96
N ASN A 96 7.69 2.03 -11.26
CA ASN A 96 6.50 2.68 -10.70
C ASN A 96 5.92 3.67 -11.71
N TRP A 97 5.40 3.16 -12.82
CA TRP A 97 4.76 3.95 -13.87
C TRP A 97 3.26 4.08 -13.62
N SER A 98 2.74 5.28 -13.68
CA SER A 98 1.31 5.57 -13.72
C SER A 98 0.99 6.45 -14.91
N GLU A 99 0.07 6.02 -15.74
CA GLU A 99 -0.37 6.78 -16.90
C GLU A 99 -1.52 7.72 -16.55
N GLY A 100 -1.44 8.94 -17.01
CA GLY A 100 -2.49 9.92 -16.86
C GLY A 100 -3.67 9.64 -17.79
N HIS A 101 -4.85 10.17 -17.44
CA HIS A 101 -6.02 10.01 -18.28
C HIS A 101 -6.71 11.35 -18.53
N VAL A 102 -7.30 11.45 -19.70
CA VAL A 102 -8.23 12.52 -20.08
C VAL A 102 -9.65 12.00 -19.94
N VAL A 103 -10.51 12.80 -19.29
CA VAL A 103 -11.93 12.46 -19.14
C VAL A 103 -12.72 13.25 -20.18
N LYS A 104 -13.47 12.55 -21.03
CA LYS A 104 -14.36 13.14 -22.02
C LYS A 104 -15.82 12.80 -21.69
N LYS A 105 -16.65 13.83 -21.56
CA LYS A 105 -18.08 13.67 -21.42
C LYS A 105 -18.72 13.51 -22.79
N VAL A 106 -19.40 12.38 -23.01
CA VAL A 106 -20.13 12.09 -24.24
C VAL A 106 -21.63 12.09 -23.95
N LEU A 107 -22.40 12.83 -24.75
CA LEU A 107 -23.87 12.88 -24.65
C LEU A 107 -24.48 11.84 -25.60
N LEU A 108 -25.26 10.93 -25.08
CA LEU A 108 -25.99 9.92 -25.85
C LEU A 108 -27.41 10.43 -26.15
N ARG A 109 -27.57 11.12 -27.27
CA ARG A 109 -28.86 11.71 -27.67
C ARG A 109 -29.92 10.67 -28.08
N SER A 110 -29.50 9.50 -28.52
CA SER A 110 -30.38 8.41 -28.95
C SER A 110 -31.10 7.68 -27.80
N MET A 111 -30.61 7.84 -26.56
CA MET A 111 -31.14 7.19 -25.36
C MET A 111 -31.68 8.20 -24.32
N GLY A 112 -31.98 9.42 -24.74
CA GLY A 112 -32.31 10.52 -23.84
C GLY A 112 -31.09 11.39 -23.54
N VAL A 113 -31.19 12.28 -22.54
CA VAL A 113 -30.09 13.19 -22.14
C VAL A 113 -29.17 12.50 -21.12
N GLU A 114 -28.67 11.34 -21.45
CA GLU A 114 -27.69 10.66 -20.61
C GLU A 114 -26.26 11.02 -21.06
N SER A 115 -25.40 11.26 -20.09
CA SER A 115 -24.00 11.53 -20.34
C SER A 115 -23.11 10.44 -19.74
N ILE A 116 -22.21 9.92 -20.55
CA ILE A 116 -21.19 8.96 -20.14
C ILE A 116 -19.84 9.68 -20.02
N LEU A 117 -19.11 9.41 -18.96
CA LEU A 117 -17.74 9.85 -18.80
C LEU A 117 -16.80 8.74 -19.32
N LEU A 118 -16.14 9.01 -20.43
CA LEU A 118 -15.14 8.11 -20.98
C LEU A 118 -13.75 8.58 -20.51
N ARG A 119 -12.96 7.61 -20.05
CA ARG A 119 -11.55 7.82 -19.66
C ARG A 119 -10.65 7.25 -20.74
N TYR A 120 -9.68 8.03 -21.18
CA TYR A 120 -8.64 7.62 -22.12
C TYR A 120 -7.29 7.85 -21.50
N ASN A 121 -6.40 6.90 -21.66
CA ASN A 121 -5.00 7.09 -21.33
C ASN A 121 -4.39 8.13 -22.28
N ASN A 122 -3.54 9.00 -21.76
CA ASN A 122 -2.93 10.09 -22.54
C ASN A 122 -1.45 9.86 -22.88
N GLY A 123 -0.88 8.70 -22.50
CA GLY A 123 0.53 8.36 -22.73
C GLY A 123 1.53 9.16 -21.88
N GLN A 124 1.07 10.00 -20.96
CA GLN A 124 1.94 10.84 -20.14
C GLN A 124 2.05 10.29 -18.70
N TYR A 125 3.22 10.47 -18.12
CA TYR A 125 3.45 10.09 -16.73
C TYR A 125 2.64 10.96 -15.77
N ASP A 126 1.82 10.34 -14.92
CA ASP A 126 1.04 11.03 -13.87
C ASP A 126 1.76 10.89 -12.52
N VAL A 127 2.50 11.92 -12.17
CA VAL A 127 3.24 12.01 -10.91
C VAL A 127 2.34 11.84 -9.68
N ARG A 128 1.10 12.36 -9.73
CA ARG A 128 0.16 12.26 -8.60
C ARG A 128 -0.25 10.81 -8.36
N SER A 129 -0.64 10.11 -9.39
CA SER A 129 -0.98 8.69 -9.31
C SER A 129 0.23 7.85 -8.94
N ALA A 130 1.39 8.12 -9.54
CA ALA A 130 2.64 7.43 -9.22
C ALA A 130 3.07 7.65 -7.76
N SER A 131 2.95 8.87 -7.22
CA SER A 131 3.28 9.15 -5.82
C SER A 131 2.32 8.48 -4.83
N ASN A 132 1.09 8.21 -5.22
CA ASN A 132 0.16 7.43 -4.40
C ASN A 132 0.45 5.93 -4.49
N GLY A 133 0.91 5.47 -5.66
CA GLY A 133 1.24 4.06 -5.92
C GLY A 133 2.61 3.62 -5.43
N ILE A 134 3.57 4.54 -5.19
CA ILE A 134 4.95 4.18 -4.83
C ILE A 134 5.03 3.31 -3.58
N VAL A 135 4.28 3.66 -2.53
CA VAL A 135 4.33 2.95 -1.25
C VAL A 135 3.82 1.51 -1.38
N PRO A 136 2.58 1.26 -1.87
CA PRO A 136 2.11 -0.10 -2.05
C PRO A 136 2.98 -0.89 -3.04
N ASN A 137 3.44 -0.28 -4.14
CA ASN A 137 4.28 -0.98 -5.11
C ASN A 137 5.63 -1.38 -4.51
N PHE A 138 6.25 -0.50 -3.71
CA PHE A 138 7.50 -0.81 -3.02
C PHE A 138 7.32 -1.95 -2.03
N VAL A 139 6.32 -1.87 -1.13
CA VAL A 139 6.05 -2.91 -0.13
C VAL A 139 5.70 -4.24 -0.80
N HIS A 140 4.76 -4.27 -1.76
CA HIS A 140 4.38 -5.49 -2.46
C HIS A 140 5.54 -6.13 -3.23
N SER A 141 6.47 -5.31 -3.75
CA SER A 141 7.66 -5.86 -4.42
C SER A 141 8.58 -6.59 -3.44
N LEU A 142 8.68 -6.12 -2.19
CA LEU A 142 9.43 -6.80 -1.13
C LEU A 142 8.70 -8.04 -0.62
N ASP A 143 7.37 -7.99 -0.48
CA ASP A 143 6.55 -9.16 -0.13
C ASP A 143 6.72 -10.27 -1.19
N SER A 144 6.70 -9.90 -2.47
CA SER A 144 6.95 -10.84 -3.57
C SER A 144 8.37 -11.40 -3.56
N ALA A 145 9.36 -10.58 -3.21
CA ALA A 145 10.74 -11.03 -3.05
C ALA A 145 10.87 -12.03 -1.90
N HIS A 146 10.24 -11.75 -0.76
CA HIS A 146 10.19 -12.66 0.40
C HIS A 146 9.55 -14.00 0.03
N LEU A 147 8.45 -13.96 -0.73
CA LEU A 147 7.80 -15.18 -1.25
C LEU A 147 8.76 -16.02 -2.09
N CYS A 148 9.46 -15.40 -3.04
CA CYS A 148 10.45 -16.09 -3.87
C CYS A 148 11.62 -16.65 -3.05
N MET A 149 12.14 -15.88 -2.08
CA MET A 149 13.20 -16.34 -1.19
C MET A 149 12.75 -17.54 -0.36
N THR A 150 11.53 -17.51 0.17
CA THR A 150 10.97 -18.62 0.96
C THR A 150 10.80 -19.89 0.13
N ILE A 151 10.32 -19.80 -1.10
CA ILE A 151 10.18 -20.94 -2.00
C ILE A 151 11.56 -21.55 -2.32
N ASN A 152 12.56 -20.71 -2.51
CA ASN A 152 13.92 -21.17 -2.82
C ASN A 152 14.67 -21.76 -1.60
N ASP A 153 14.38 -21.29 -0.39
CA ASP A 153 15.02 -21.75 0.84
C ASP A 153 14.36 -23.03 1.42
N CYS A 154 13.05 -23.15 1.25
CA CYS A 154 12.29 -24.24 1.87
C CYS A 154 12.43 -25.56 1.09
N ASP A 155 13.00 -26.57 1.73
CA ASP A 155 13.08 -27.94 1.18
C ASP A 155 11.76 -28.71 1.40
N ALA A 156 10.66 -28.16 0.87
CA ALA A 156 9.32 -28.74 0.90
C ALA A 156 8.49 -28.25 -0.28
N GLN A 157 7.39 -28.94 -0.57
CA GLN A 157 6.43 -28.47 -1.56
C GLN A 157 5.61 -27.32 -0.99
N ILE A 158 5.73 -26.15 -1.59
CA ILE A 158 4.98 -24.94 -1.20
C ILE A 158 4.03 -24.57 -2.34
N LEU A 159 2.79 -24.26 -1.99
CA LEU A 159 1.81 -23.64 -2.86
C LEU A 159 1.61 -22.19 -2.43
N PRO A 160 2.17 -21.20 -3.16
CA PRO A 160 1.92 -19.79 -2.89
C PRO A 160 0.58 -19.37 -3.49
N ILE A 161 -0.20 -18.62 -2.72
CA ILE A 161 -1.45 -18.01 -3.17
C ILE A 161 -1.42 -16.54 -2.74
N HIS A 162 -1.01 -15.65 -3.64
CA HIS A 162 -0.76 -14.24 -3.36
C HIS A 162 0.27 -14.04 -2.23
N ASP A 163 -0.16 -13.63 -1.05
CA ASP A 163 0.61 -13.41 0.18
C ASP A 163 0.49 -14.56 1.19
N SER A 164 -0.16 -15.64 0.79
CA SER A 164 -0.40 -16.82 1.62
C SER A 164 0.41 -18.01 1.14
N PHE A 165 0.84 -18.84 2.07
CA PHE A 165 1.62 -20.05 1.81
C PHE A 165 0.87 -21.28 2.31
N ALA A 166 0.85 -22.33 1.51
CA ALA A 166 0.32 -23.62 1.91
C ALA A 166 1.36 -24.72 1.65
N THR A 167 1.37 -25.74 2.52
CA THR A 167 2.22 -26.90 2.41
C THR A 167 1.53 -28.13 3.02
N HIS A 168 2.13 -29.31 2.87
CA HIS A 168 1.66 -30.49 3.56
C HIS A 168 1.83 -30.38 5.09
N PRO A 169 0.93 -30.96 5.89
CA PRO A 169 1.02 -30.87 7.36
C PRO A 169 2.36 -31.33 7.94
N CYS A 170 3.03 -32.29 7.33
CA CYS A 170 4.35 -32.77 7.77
C CYS A 170 5.47 -31.75 7.52
N ASP A 171 5.31 -30.78 6.65
CA ASP A 171 6.32 -29.80 6.26
C ASP A 171 6.06 -28.40 6.81
N VAL A 172 4.97 -28.21 7.59
CA VAL A 172 4.60 -26.91 8.17
C VAL A 172 5.74 -26.30 8.97
N GLN A 173 6.45 -27.11 9.75
CA GLN A 173 7.56 -26.62 10.57
C GLN A 173 8.71 -26.09 9.71
N LYS A 174 9.08 -26.80 8.64
CA LYS A 174 10.12 -26.36 7.69
C LYS A 174 9.74 -25.05 7.02
N MET A 175 8.50 -24.96 6.52
CA MET A 175 7.98 -23.75 5.91
C MET A 175 8.01 -22.56 6.89
N HIS A 176 7.59 -22.79 8.14
CA HIS A 176 7.58 -21.76 9.17
C HIS A 176 8.98 -21.24 9.53
N GLU A 177 9.98 -22.11 9.57
CA GLU A 177 11.38 -21.75 9.79
C GLU A 177 11.95 -20.97 8.61
N SER A 178 11.72 -21.44 7.37
CA SER A 178 12.14 -20.73 6.15
C SER A 178 11.50 -19.36 6.01
N LEU A 179 10.20 -19.22 6.30
CA LEU A 179 9.49 -17.93 6.27
C LEU A 179 10.16 -16.89 7.18
N ARG A 180 10.51 -17.27 8.39
CA ARG A 180 11.14 -16.37 9.38
C ARG A 180 12.55 -15.99 9.00
N LYS A 181 13.35 -17.00 8.64
CA LYS A 181 14.73 -16.83 8.21
C LYS A 181 14.81 -15.89 7.01
N THR A 182 14.07 -16.16 5.95
CA THR A 182 14.10 -15.35 4.73
C THR A 182 13.56 -13.94 4.92
N PHE A 183 12.61 -13.75 5.83
CA PHE A 183 12.15 -12.42 6.22
C PHE A 183 13.24 -11.63 6.94
N ALA A 184 13.90 -12.23 7.92
CA ALA A 184 15.01 -11.61 8.62
C ALA A 184 16.18 -11.29 7.67
N ASP A 185 16.52 -12.21 6.77
CA ASP A 185 17.57 -12.05 5.76
C ASP A 185 17.25 -10.91 4.80
N LEU A 186 16.02 -10.83 4.29
CA LEU A 186 15.58 -9.76 3.38
C LEU A 186 15.81 -8.39 4.00
N TYR A 187 15.26 -8.14 5.18
CA TYR A 187 15.32 -6.83 5.83
C TYR A 187 16.65 -6.51 6.51
N SER A 188 17.56 -7.49 6.64
CA SER A 188 18.95 -7.26 7.07
C SER A 188 19.84 -6.77 5.93
N HIS A 189 19.52 -7.10 4.67
CA HIS A 189 20.39 -6.84 3.53
C HIS A 189 19.83 -5.81 2.54
N TYR A 190 18.52 -5.57 2.52
CA TYR A 190 17.89 -4.63 1.62
C TYR A 190 17.34 -3.41 2.37
N SER A 191 17.63 -2.24 1.84
CA SER A 191 17.28 -0.98 2.48
C SER A 191 16.69 0.03 1.48
N VAL A 192 16.13 1.11 2.01
CA VAL A 192 15.67 2.24 1.19
C VAL A 192 16.83 2.94 0.48
N GLN A 193 18.07 2.85 1.00
CA GLN A 193 19.25 3.37 0.33
C GLN A 193 19.48 2.71 -1.03
N ASP A 194 19.17 1.41 -1.17
CA ASP A 194 19.25 0.72 -2.47
C ASP A 194 18.28 1.35 -3.47
N PHE A 195 17.03 1.59 -3.05
CA PHE A 195 16.03 2.28 -3.88
C PHE A 195 16.52 3.69 -4.31
N LEU A 196 17.11 4.47 -3.41
CA LEU A 196 17.60 5.81 -3.72
C LEU A 196 18.78 5.76 -4.71
N SER A 197 19.68 4.81 -4.52
CA SER A 197 20.83 4.60 -5.41
C SER A 197 20.41 4.28 -6.84
N TYR A 198 19.41 3.41 -7.03
CA TYR A 198 18.86 3.10 -8.37
C TYR A 198 18.29 4.34 -9.07
N ASN A 199 17.77 5.30 -8.31
CA ASN A 199 17.17 6.52 -8.86
C ASN A 199 18.12 7.73 -8.87
N ASN A 200 19.40 7.55 -8.53
CA ASN A 200 20.41 8.61 -8.41
C ASN A 200 19.97 9.77 -7.50
N ILE A 201 19.30 9.45 -6.38
CA ILE A 201 18.81 10.44 -5.43
C ILE A 201 19.88 10.67 -4.36
N ASP A 202 20.24 11.93 -4.18
CA ASP A 202 21.23 12.32 -3.20
C ASP A 202 20.66 12.26 -1.77
N THR A 203 21.30 11.46 -0.93
CA THR A 203 20.91 11.29 0.48
C THR A 203 21.31 12.46 1.37
N GLU A 204 22.23 13.33 0.94
CA GLU A 204 22.55 14.56 1.65
C GLU A 204 21.44 15.61 1.46
N GLU A 205 20.88 15.70 0.25
CA GLU A 205 19.74 16.58 -0.06
C GLU A 205 18.43 16.04 0.51
N TYR A 206 18.25 14.73 0.46
CA TYR A 206 17.03 14.02 0.92
C TYR A 206 17.38 12.95 1.96
N PRO A 207 17.61 13.32 3.23
CA PRO A 207 18.00 12.37 4.27
C PRO A 207 16.91 11.33 4.51
N VAL A 208 17.31 10.07 4.56
CA VAL A 208 16.41 8.95 4.82
C VAL A 208 15.91 9.00 6.26
N PRO A 209 14.61 8.81 6.53
CA PRO A 209 14.10 8.70 7.88
C PRO A 209 14.84 7.61 8.68
N GLU A 210 15.10 7.89 9.95
CA GLU A 210 15.71 6.91 10.84
C GLU A 210 14.85 5.64 10.95
N GLN A 211 15.50 4.50 10.89
CA GLN A 211 14.84 3.22 11.14
C GLN A 211 14.38 3.11 12.59
N GLY A 212 13.40 2.24 12.84
CA GLY A 212 13.03 1.84 14.19
C GLY A 212 14.15 1.03 14.85
N ASN A 213 14.03 0.80 16.14
CA ASN A 213 15.01 0.11 16.98
C ASN A 213 14.71 -1.40 17.16
N LEU A 214 13.81 -1.97 16.35
CA LEU A 214 13.52 -3.40 16.39
C LEU A 214 14.70 -4.18 15.81
N ASP A 215 15.25 -5.11 16.61
CA ASP A 215 16.15 -6.12 16.07
C ASP A 215 15.35 -7.11 15.23
N ILE A 216 15.58 -7.11 13.93
CA ILE A 216 14.86 -7.97 12.99
C ILE A 216 15.07 -9.46 13.28
N GLN A 217 16.20 -9.83 13.90
CA GLN A 217 16.50 -11.23 14.25
C GLN A 217 15.56 -11.81 15.31
N VAL A 218 14.89 -10.97 16.09
CA VAL A 218 13.85 -11.41 17.04
C VAL A 218 12.73 -12.18 16.35
N VAL A 219 12.49 -11.91 15.05
CA VAL A 219 11.50 -12.61 14.24
C VAL A 219 11.74 -14.13 14.22
N ASN A 220 12.99 -14.58 14.22
CA ASN A 220 13.33 -16.01 14.20
C ASN A 220 12.85 -16.77 15.44
N SER A 221 12.72 -16.10 16.58
CA SER A 221 12.32 -16.70 17.86
C SER A 221 10.95 -16.22 18.37
N ALA A 222 10.32 -15.27 17.68
CA ALA A 222 9.04 -14.73 18.11
C ALA A 222 7.94 -15.82 18.11
N PRO A 223 7.11 -15.95 19.15
CA PRO A 223 6.05 -16.97 19.19
C PRO A 223 4.98 -16.74 18.10
N TYR A 224 4.74 -15.49 17.71
CA TYR A 224 3.77 -15.11 16.68
C TYR A 224 4.41 -14.14 15.70
N MET A 225 4.48 -14.53 14.44
CA MET A 225 4.92 -13.67 13.35
C MET A 225 3.97 -13.75 12.15
N PHE A 226 3.64 -14.97 11.72
CA PHE A 226 2.64 -15.27 10.69
C PHE A 226 1.50 -16.07 11.31
N CYS A 227 0.27 -15.83 10.83
CA CYS A 227 -0.93 -16.55 11.24
C CYS A 227 -1.71 -17.03 10.01
#